data_3199b0d15d487fb1312ab4d7fec4a464
#
_entry.id   3199b0d15d487fb1312ab4d7fec4a464
#
_cell.length_a   1.000
_cell.length_b   1.000
_cell.length_c   1.000
_cell.angle_alpha   90.00
_cell.angle_beta   90.00
_cell.angle_gamma   90.00
#
_symmetry.space_group_name_H-M   'P 1'
#
loop_
_entity.id
_entity.type
_entity.pdbx_description
1 polymer ?
#
loop_
_entity_poly.entity_id
_entity_poly.type
_entity_poly.pdbx_seq_one_letter_code
_entity_poly.pdbx_strand_id
1 'polypeptide(L)'
;MTVLHEPLELGCGLVLPNRMMKSALSEGLGTAGQGPDERIERLYTRWGRGGYGLVITGNVMVDRRQLGEPGNIAITDDRDLDGLSRWAKATKDGGAPIWMQLNHPGRQANPLATRHQPMAPSAVAMNIPGLPAPRALAEAEIEEIIDRFAAAAKIAETAGFDGVQIHGAHGYLVSQFLSPLTNRRTDGWGGDPQRRMRFPLEVVRRIRSAVSPGFGVGIKLNSADFQRGGFTEEESRAVIEQIAAEHVDLIEISGGSYESPAMMGRAASTRAREAYFLEYAQSVRELASTVPLAVTGGFRSRTAMTEAVASGACAIVGVGRPAAVHPEAAAAILGGTNRLDTPSIRLGLPRRLTEAAGVKSLDGALDLQWHSDQLHRIGAGVDPDPARSPWLTALTMVKRNGIDSFRSRRSAGAEPSRDIRRKFVIERAVGRYVANPAVRALGRIGVTTSAAAELETTGRKSGLTRRVPVSAAFDATGAWLISQHGTRSGWALNVGDEPNIRIRQGNRWRTGTAVLRPDDDVAERARAFAPHPLLAGLSAATFRALQTDPISVRVTFTD
;
A
#
# COMPACT_ATOMS: atom_id res chain seq x y z
N MET A 1 -0.25 13.01 -38.06
CA MET A 1 0.07 13.18 -36.63
C MET A 1 -1.22 13.57 -35.92
N THR A 2 -1.45 13.08 -34.68
CA THR A 2 -2.62 13.46 -33.87
C THR A 2 -2.22 14.57 -32.92
N VAL A 3 -3.21 15.24 -32.30
CA VAL A 3 -3.01 16.25 -31.25
C VAL A 3 -2.12 15.75 -30.07
N LEU A 4 -2.03 14.43 -29.88
CA LEU A 4 -1.15 13.84 -28.85
C LEU A 4 0.35 14.09 -29.11
N HIS A 5 0.77 14.35 -30.35
CA HIS A 5 2.16 14.63 -30.73
C HIS A 5 2.55 16.11 -30.55
N GLU A 6 1.57 16.97 -30.32
CA GLU A 6 1.84 18.40 -30.22
C GLU A 6 2.61 18.70 -28.92
N PRO A 7 3.66 19.53 -28.97
CA PRO A 7 4.35 19.97 -27.78
C PRO A 7 3.43 20.82 -26.90
N LEU A 8 3.80 20.93 -25.63
CA LEU A 8 3.13 21.80 -24.66
C LEU A 8 4.16 22.54 -23.83
N GLU A 9 4.13 23.85 -23.88
CA GLU A 9 4.91 24.69 -22.99
C GLU A 9 4.17 24.90 -21.66
N LEU A 10 4.84 24.66 -20.55
CA LEU A 10 4.34 24.90 -19.19
C LEU A 10 4.72 26.30 -18.72
N GLY A 11 4.05 26.82 -17.69
CA GLY A 11 4.29 28.16 -17.13
C GLY A 11 5.73 28.42 -16.70
N CYS A 12 6.46 27.40 -16.26
CA CYS A 12 7.88 27.46 -15.93
C CYS A 12 8.83 27.50 -17.15
N GLY A 13 8.30 27.47 -18.39
CA GLY A 13 9.09 27.44 -19.62
C GLY A 13 9.56 26.04 -20.05
N LEU A 14 9.23 24.99 -19.30
CA LEU A 14 9.50 23.60 -19.72
C LEU A 14 8.60 23.22 -20.90
N VAL A 15 9.20 22.80 -22.00
CA VAL A 15 8.46 22.30 -23.18
C VAL A 15 8.36 20.77 -23.11
N LEU A 16 7.16 20.26 -22.98
CA LEU A 16 6.86 18.82 -23.08
C LEU A 16 6.79 18.44 -24.57
N PRO A 17 7.48 17.40 -25.03
CA PRO A 17 7.54 17.05 -26.46
C PRO A 17 6.22 16.48 -27.02
N ASN A 18 5.31 16.06 -26.16
CA ASN A 18 4.00 15.53 -26.54
C ASN A 18 3.03 15.55 -25.34
N ARG A 19 1.77 15.15 -25.55
CA ARG A 19 0.67 15.21 -24.57
C ARG A 19 0.51 13.94 -23.71
N MET A 20 1.51 13.06 -23.68
CA MET A 20 1.43 11.79 -22.93
C MET A 20 2.27 11.86 -21.65
N MET A 21 1.65 11.60 -20.50
CA MET A 21 2.32 11.60 -19.21
C MET A 21 2.32 10.20 -18.57
N LYS A 22 3.47 9.73 -18.09
CA LYS A 22 3.51 8.61 -17.14
C LYS A 22 3.14 9.14 -15.76
N SER A 23 1.93 8.82 -15.32
CA SER A 23 1.43 9.23 -14.00
C SER A 23 2.12 8.48 -12.87
N ALA A 24 2.11 9.08 -11.68
CA ALA A 24 2.71 8.49 -10.49
C ALA A 24 2.20 7.07 -10.21
N LEU A 25 3.14 6.15 -9.99
CA LEU A 25 2.90 4.78 -9.51
C LEU A 25 3.88 4.52 -8.37
N SER A 26 3.40 4.03 -7.24
CA SER A 26 4.27 3.66 -6.14
C SER A 26 5.12 2.45 -6.52
N GLU A 27 6.44 2.59 -6.49
CA GLU A 27 7.37 1.54 -6.93
C GLU A 27 7.71 0.57 -5.80
N GLY A 28 7.82 1.07 -4.57
CA GLY A 28 8.27 0.29 -3.43
C GLY A 28 9.70 -0.26 -3.60
N LEU A 29 10.57 0.49 -4.29
CA LEU A 29 11.94 0.09 -4.65
C LEU A 29 13.02 0.80 -3.84
N GLY A 30 12.64 1.65 -2.87
CA GLY A 30 13.60 2.29 -1.98
C GLY A 30 14.42 1.27 -1.17
N THR A 31 15.67 1.62 -0.89
CA THR A 31 16.58 0.83 -0.06
C THR A 31 16.12 0.79 1.40
N ALA A 32 16.78 0.00 2.24
CA ALA A 32 16.58 0.02 3.69
C ALA A 32 16.87 1.41 4.31
N GLY A 33 17.74 2.21 3.68
CA GLY A 33 17.99 3.60 4.01
C GLY A 33 16.99 4.59 3.43
N GLN A 34 15.95 4.11 2.73
CA GLN A 34 14.90 4.91 2.08
C GLN A 34 15.42 5.81 0.93
N GLY A 35 16.59 5.54 0.38
CA GLY A 35 17.16 6.19 -0.79
C GLY A 35 16.92 5.39 -2.07
N PRO A 36 17.12 5.99 -3.27
CA PRO A 36 17.10 5.28 -4.55
C PRO A 36 18.35 4.42 -4.74
N ASP A 37 18.25 3.41 -5.61
CA ASP A 37 19.38 2.59 -6.07
C ASP A 37 19.23 2.27 -7.57
N GLU A 38 20.12 1.44 -8.11
CA GLU A 38 20.15 1.04 -9.51
C GLU A 38 18.83 0.44 -10.03
N ARG A 39 17.98 -0.10 -9.16
CA ARG A 39 16.66 -0.64 -9.57
C ARG A 39 15.74 0.48 -10.02
N ILE A 40 15.75 1.60 -9.30
CA ILE A 40 15.02 2.81 -9.69
C ILE A 40 15.61 3.37 -11.00
N GLU A 41 16.93 3.48 -11.10
CA GLU A 41 17.60 3.98 -12.30
C GLU A 41 17.20 3.16 -13.55
N ARG A 42 17.24 1.81 -13.47
CA ARG A 42 16.82 0.91 -14.57
C ARG A 42 15.34 1.07 -14.94
N LEU A 43 14.44 1.13 -13.94
CA LEU A 43 13.02 1.32 -14.17
C LEU A 43 12.75 2.64 -14.90
N TYR A 44 13.38 3.70 -14.44
CA TYR A 44 13.15 5.03 -15.00
C TYR A 44 13.86 5.27 -16.34
N THR A 45 14.97 4.60 -16.61
CA THR A 45 15.57 4.52 -17.94
C THR A 45 14.57 3.95 -18.97
N ARG A 46 13.83 2.89 -18.61
CA ARG A 46 12.80 2.30 -19.48
C ARG A 46 11.66 3.29 -19.75
N TRP A 47 11.18 3.98 -18.72
CA TRP A 47 10.13 4.99 -18.90
C TRP A 47 10.64 6.23 -19.64
N GLY A 48 11.86 6.68 -19.40
CA GLY A 48 12.47 7.77 -20.13
C GLY A 48 12.50 7.53 -21.64
N ARG A 49 12.80 6.28 -22.06
CA ARG A 49 12.76 5.81 -23.45
C ARG A 49 11.35 5.48 -23.94
N GLY A 50 10.37 5.51 -23.06
CA GLY A 50 8.99 5.10 -23.34
C GLY A 50 8.17 6.09 -24.16
N GLY A 51 8.76 7.21 -24.62
CA GLY A 51 8.11 8.21 -25.47
C GLY A 51 7.17 9.16 -24.72
N TYR A 52 7.22 9.19 -23.40
CA TYR A 52 6.39 10.11 -22.61
C TYR A 52 6.87 11.56 -22.72
N GLY A 53 5.93 12.50 -22.80
CA GLY A 53 6.19 13.93 -22.71
C GLY A 53 6.56 14.38 -21.30
N LEU A 54 6.12 13.65 -20.28
CA LEU A 54 6.48 13.90 -18.89
C LEU A 54 6.42 12.57 -18.09
N VAL A 55 7.40 12.34 -17.23
CA VAL A 55 7.41 11.21 -16.29
C VAL A 55 7.26 11.73 -14.87
N ILE A 56 6.19 11.33 -14.18
CA ILE A 56 6.02 11.61 -12.75
C ILE A 56 6.51 10.40 -11.95
N THR A 57 7.33 10.63 -10.93
CA THR A 57 7.80 9.55 -10.05
C THR A 57 6.65 8.94 -9.26
N GLY A 58 6.89 7.80 -8.61
CA GLY A 58 6.08 7.39 -7.46
C GLY A 58 6.23 8.36 -6.30
N ASN A 59 5.42 8.14 -5.28
CA ASN A 59 5.33 9.02 -4.13
C ASN A 59 6.62 8.99 -3.28
N VAL A 60 7.38 10.08 -3.30
CA VAL A 60 8.54 10.30 -2.44
C VAL A 60 8.10 10.98 -1.15
N MET A 61 8.44 10.38 -0.01
CA MET A 61 8.01 10.89 1.31
C MET A 61 8.87 12.06 1.76
N VAL A 62 8.24 13.11 2.27
CA VAL A 62 8.93 14.29 2.82
C VAL A 62 9.31 14.12 4.30
N ASP A 63 8.94 12.98 4.91
CA ASP A 63 9.31 12.63 6.29
C ASP A 63 9.68 11.14 6.38
N ARG A 64 10.95 10.85 6.68
CA ARG A 64 11.46 9.47 6.83
C ARG A 64 10.78 8.69 7.97
N ARG A 65 10.16 9.39 8.91
CA ARG A 65 9.40 8.79 10.03
C ARG A 65 8.00 8.34 9.61
N GLN A 66 7.51 8.79 8.46
CA GLN A 66 6.13 8.59 8.01
C GLN A 66 6.12 8.01 6.59
N LEU A 67 6.13 6.68 6.48
CA LEU A 67 6.08 5.97 5.20
C LEU A 67 4.69 5.39 4.97
N GLY A 68 4.21 5.42 3.73
CA GLY A 68 2.95 4.79 3.32
C GLY A 68 3.07 3.27 3.16
N GLU A 69 4.24 2.81 2.73
CA GLU A 69 4.53 1.38 2.53
C GLU A 69 6.04 1.09 2.63
N PRO A 70 6.42 -0.19 2.87
CA PRO A 70 7.81 -0.59 2.79
C PRO A 70 8.39 -0.31 1.40
N GLY A 71 9.62 0.20 1.37
CA GLY A 71 10.30 0.54 0.11
C GLY A 71 9.92 1.92 -0.46
N ASN A 72 9.17 2.75 0.26
CA ASN A 72 9.07 4.16 -0.11
C ASN A 72 10.44 4.84 -0.04
N ILE A 73 10.71 5.70 -1.01
CA ILE A 73 11.84 6.64 -0.96
C ILE A 73 11.40 7.85 -0.15
N ALA A 74 12.33 8.41 0.64
CA ALA A 74 12.07 9.59 1.45
C ALA A 74 13.22 10.58 1.38
N ILE A 75 12.90 11.87 1.29
CA ILE A 75 13.85 12.98 1.24
C ILE A 75 13.60 13.91 2.43
N THR A 76 14.59 14.03 3.30
CA THR A 76 14.58 14.98 4.43
C THR A 76 15.85 15.84 4.46
N ASP A 77 16.88 15.42 3.75
CA ASP A 77 18.19 16.03 3.64
C ASP A 77 18.89 15.54 2.35
N ASP A 78 20.10 16.00 2.12
CA ASP A 78 20.89 15.78 0.91
C ASP A 78 21.71 14.47 0.88
N ARG A 79 21.59 13.61 1.90
CA ARG A 79 22.38 12.37 2.02
C ARG A 79 22.30 11.43 0.82
N ASP A 80 21.18 11.44 0.09
CA ASP A 80 20.94 10.60 -1.08
C ASP A 80 21.05 11.39 -2.41
N LEU A 81 21.65 12.61 -2.39
CA LEU A 81 21.67 13.54 -3.53
C LEU A 81 22.27 12.89 -4.79
N ASP A 82 23.39 12.18 -4.67
CA ASP A 82 24.01 11.49 -5.80
C ASP A 82 23.09 10.43 -6.42
N GLY A 83 22.39 9.66 -5.59
CA GLY A 83 21.42 8.67 -6.05
C GLY A 83 20.22 9.31 -6.74
N LEU A 84 19.72 10.42 -6.20
CA LEU A 84 18.64 11.22 -6.78
C LEU A 84 19.06 11.80 -8.14
N SER A 85 20.30 12.29 -8.24
CA SER A 85 20.85 12.86 -9.48
C SER A 85 20.99 11.78 -10.57
N ARG A 86 21.48 10.59 -10.23
CA ARG A 86 21.51 9.47 -11.18
C ARG A 86 20.10 9.05 -11.63
N TRP A 87 19.12 9.05 -10.71
CA TRP A 87 17.74 8.76 -11.05
C TRP A 87 17.16 9.78 -12.04
N ALA A 88 17.29 11.09 -11.77
CA ALA A 88 16.84 12.14 -12.69
C ALA A 88 17.51 12.01 -14.06
N LYS A 89 18.85 11.86 -14.06
CA LYS A 89 19.64 11.70 -15.28
C LYS A 89 19.22 10.48 -16.09
N ALA A 90 19.00 9.33 -15.46
CA ALA A 90 18.60 8.09 -16.13
C ALA A 90 17.30 8.23 -16.93
N THR A 91 16.35 9.02 -16.44
CA THR A 91 15.09 9.33 -17.15
C THR A 91 15.33 10.28 -18.31
N LYS A 92 16.08 11.37 -18.06
CA LYS A 92 16.34 12.43 -19.05
C LYS A 92 17.20 11.95 -20.21
N ASP A 93 18.18 11.07 -19.95
CA ASP A 93 18.97 10.40 -21.00
C ASP A 93 18.08 9.54 -21.92
N GLY A 94 16.91 9.12 -21.46
CA GLY A 94 15.89 8.46 -22.28
C GLY A 94 15.06 9.40 -23.14
N GLY A 95 15.14 10.71 -22.91
CA GLY A 95 14.45 11.75 -23.68
C GLY A 95 13.19 12.32 -23.05
N ALA A 96 12.82 11.93 -21.82
CA ALA A 96 11.65 12.45 -21.12
C ALA A 96 12.04 13.34 -19.92
N PRO A 97 11.41 14.53 -19.76
CA PRO A 97 11.50 15.29 -18.53
C PRO A 97 10.87 14.52 -17.37
N ILE A 98 11.36 14.79 -16.14
CA ILE A 98 10.96 14.07 -14.94
C ILE A 98 10.59 15.02 -13.81
N TRP A 99 9.42 14.81 -13.21
CA TRP A 99 9.00 15.49 -11.99
C TRP A 99 8.89 14.51 -10.82
N MET A 100 9.29 14.95 -9.63
CA MET A 100 9.20 14.15 -8.42
C MET A 100 7.87 14.37 -7.71
N GLN A 101 7.09 13.30 -7.46
CA GLN A 101 5.88 13.43 -6.67
C GLN A 101 6.20 13.41 -5.16
N LEU A 102 6.01 14.55 -4.50
CA LEU A 102 6.20 14.72 -3.06
C LEU A 102 4.95 14.35 -2.28
N ASN A 103 5.11 13.57 -1.21
CA ASN A 103 4.00 13.04 -0.43
C ASN A 103 4.28 12.99 1.07
N HIS A 104 3.21 13.09 1.85
CA HIS A 104 3.17 12.70 3.26
C HIS A 104 1.94 11.83 3.51
N PRO A 105 2.08 10.61 4.04
CA PRO A 105 0.99 9.64 4.08
C PRO A 105 -0.13 10.02 5.06
N GLY A 106 0.15 10.88 6.04
CA GLY A 106 -0.84 11.24 7.05
C GLY A 106 -1.32 10.02 7.84
N ARG A 107 -2.62 9.89 8.03
CA ARG A 107 -3.23 8.74 8.72
C ARG A 107 -3.03 7.39 8.00
N GLN A 108 -2.60 7.44 6.74
CA GLN A 108 -2.28 6.24 5.94
C GLN A 108 -0.83 5.78 6.13
N ALA A 109 -0.06 6.41 7.04
CA ALA A 109 1.28 5.91 7.37
C ALA A 109 1.20 4.46 7.85
N ASN A 110 2.07 3.63 7.28
CA ASN A 110 2.06 2.20 7.54
C ASN A 110 2.86 1.88 8.82
N PRO A 111 2.24 1.35 9.86
CA PRO A 111 2.94 1.03 11.11
C PRO A 111 3.98 -0.10 10.96
N LEU A 112 3.96 -0.84 9.85
CA LEU A 112 4.98 -1.86 9.56
C LEU A 112 6.21 -1.27 8.85
N ALA A 113 6.04 -0.19 8.10
CA ALA A 113 7.11 0.53 7.43
C ALA A 113 7.76 1.57 8.34
N THR A 114 7.01 2.10 9.30
CA THR A 114 7.47 3.09 10.28
C THR A 114 7.21 2.63 11.71
N ARG A 115 8.08 3.00 12.64
CA ARG A 115 7.89 2.74 14.07
C ARG A 115 7.19 3.90 14.78
N HIS A 116 6.76 4.90 14.03
CA HIS A 116 6.12 6.10 14.56
C HIS A 116 4.61 6.01 14.43
N GLN A 117 3.90 6.64 15.36
CA GLN A 117 2.45 6.80 15.26
C GLN A 117 2.13 7.68 14.05
N PRO A 118 1.13 7.30 13.21
CA PRO A 118 0.66 8.16 12.13
C PRO A 118 0.24 9.53 12.64
N MET A 119 0.45 10.56 11.83
CA MET A 119 0.04 11.94 12.10
C MET A 119 -0.98 12.38 11.06
N ALA A 120 -1.98 13.17 11.46
CA ALA A 120 -3.06 13.61 10.58
C ALA A 120 -3.59 14.98 11.04
N PRO A 121 -4.41 15.67 10.24
CA PRO A 121 -5.04 16.92 10.69
C PRO A 121 -5.83 16.74 11.98
N SER A 122 -6.49 15.59 12.12
CA SER A 122 -7.25 15.20 13.33
C SER A 122 -7.08 13.70 13.63
N ALA A 123 -7.32 13.29 14.88
CA ALA A 123 -7.17 11.90 15.33
C ALA A 123 -8.30 10.98 14.84
N VAL A 124 -8.56 10.97 13.53
CA VAL A 124 -9.61 10.16 12.88
C VAL A 124 -8.99 8.89 12.31
N ALA A 125 -9.28 7.76 12.95
CA ALA A 125 -8.80 6.46 12.49
C ALA A 125 -9.37 6.07 11.11
N MET A 126 -8.60 5.31 10.34
CA MET A 126 -9.12 4.65 9.15
C MET A 126 -10.03 3.48 9.57
N ASN A 127 -11.08 3.24 8.78
CA ASN A 127 -11.95 2.08 8.98
C ASN A 127 -11.33 0.79 8.41
N ILE A 128 -10.06 0.56 8.74
CA ILE A 128 -9.30 -0.63 8.35
C ILE A 128 -8.84 -1.34 9.63
N PRO A 129 -9.25 -2.59 9.87
CA PRO A 129 -8.87 -3.34 11.07
C PRO A 129 -7.34 -3.45 11.21
N GLY A 130 -6.82 -3.16 12.39
CA GLY A 130 -5.40 -3.34 12.72
C GLY A 130 -4.52 -2.12 12.48
N LEU A 131 -5.03 -1.04 11.85
CA LEU A 131 -4.30 0.22 11.76
C LEU A 131 -4.49 1.05 13.04
N PRO A 132 -3.41 1.66 13.59
CA PRO A 132 -3.51 2.54 14.73
C PRO A 132 -4.22 3.84 14.36
N ALA A 133 -4.93 4.44 15.31
CA ALA A 133 -5.43 5.79 15.15
C ALA A 133 -4.25 6.78 15.03
N PRO A 134 -4.32 7.75 14.10
CA PRO A 134 -3.34 8.82 14.03
C PRO A 134 -3.49 9.73 15.25
N ARG A 135 -2.43 10.46 15.57
CA ARG A 135 -2.54 11.63 16.44
C ARG A 135 -2.80 12.88 15.60
N ALA A 136 -3.47 13.85 16.19
CA ALA A 136 -3.63 15.16 15.58
C ALA A 136 -2.30 15.92 15.57
N LEU A 137 -2.03 16.64 14.47
CA LEU A 137 -0.88 17.53 14.34
C LEU A 137 -1.10 18.80 15.19
N ALA A 138 -0.06 19.24 15.90
CA ALA A 138 0.00 20.60 16.44
C ALA A 138 0.26 21.63 15.31
N GLU A 139 -0.07 22.89 15.52
CA GLU A 139 0.12 23.93 14.48
C GLU A 139 1.60 24.05 14.05
N ALA A 140 2.53 24.01 15.01
CA ALA A 140 3.96 24.04 14.71
C ALA A 140 4.43 22.85 13.86
N GLU A 141 3.81 21.67 14.04
CA GLU A 141 4.12 20.48 13.22
C GLU A 141 3.54 20.59 11.81
N ILE A 142 2.42 21.31 11.64
CA ILE A 142 1.86 21.62 10.32
C ILE A 142 2.84 22.48 9.54
N GLU A 143 3.34 23.55 10.15
CA GLU A 143 4.35 24.43 9.55
C GLU A 143 5.65 23.68 9.23
N GLU A 144 6.13 22.82 10.15
CA GLU A 144 7.30 21.96 9.92
C GLU A 144 7.10 21.04 8.69
N ILE A 145 5.92 20.47 8.52
CA ILE A 145 5.64 19.61 7.36
C ILE A 145 5.61 20.44 6.07
N ILE A 146 5.04 21.64 6.08
CA ILE A 146 5.07 22.56 4.94
C ILE A 146 6.53 22.86 4.54
N ASP A 147 7.39 23.17 5.51
CA ASP A 147 8.82 23.41 5.28
C ASP A 147 9.53 22.18 4.71
N ARG A 148 9.16 20.97 5.14
CA ARG A 148 9.70 19.72 4.59
C ARG A 148 9.35 19.52 3.12
N PHE A 149 8.13 19.89 2.68
CA PHE A 149 7.78 19.89 1.26
C PHE A 149 8.69 20.82 0.45
N ALA A 150 8.93 22.02 0.95
CA ALA A 150 9.81 22.99 0.28
C ALA A 150 11.27 22.52 0.24
N ALA A 151 11.78 22.00 1.36
CA ALA A 151 13.13 21.43 1.42
C ALA A 151 13.32 20.26 0.47
N ALA A 152 12.33 19.34 0.40
CA ALA A 152 12.37 18.21 -0.53
C ALA A 152 12.32 18.68 -2.00
N ALA A 153 11.54 19.72 -2.32
CA ALA A 153 11.50 20.31 -3.67
C ALA A 153 12.86 20.92 -4.04
N LYS A 154 13.51 21.63 -3.10
CA LYS A 154 14.84 22.20 -3.32
C LYS A 154 15.91 21.14 -3.56
N ILE A 155 15.87 20.03 -2.82
CA ILE A 155 16.76 18.88 -3.04
C ILE A 155 16.48 18.23 -4.40
N ALA A 156 15.21 18.08 -4.80
CA ALA A 156 14.86 17.56 -6.13
C ALA A 156 15.39 18.44 -7.27
N GLU A 157 15.28 19.78 -7.14
CA GLU A 157 15.88 20.73 -8.07
C GLU A 157 17.41 20.56 -8.15
N THR A 158 18.06 20.51 -7.02
CA THR A 158 19.53 20.34 -6.93
C THR A 158 19.97 19.00 -7.54
N ALA A 159 19.15 17.94 -7.40
CA ALA A 159 19.39 16.63 -8.00
C ALA A 159 19.14 16.60 -9.53
N GLY A 160 18.61 17.67 -10.12
CA GLY A 160 18.41 17.78 -11.56
C GLY A 160 17.08 17.27 -12.06
N PHE A 161 16.06 17.11 -11.20
CA PHE A 161 14.67 16.96 -11.63
C PHE A 161 14.19 18.24 -12.29
N ASP A 162 13.22 18.15 -13.19
CA ASP A 162 12.68 19.29 -13.94
C ASP A 162 11.50 19.96 -13.20
N GLY A 163 11.03 19.33 -12.12
CA GLY A 163 9.92 19.83 -11.30
C GLY A 163 9.49 18.86 -10.20
N VAL A 164 8.48 19.29 -9.45
CA VAL A 164 7.80 18.48 -8.43
C VAL A 164 6.29 18.49 -8.63
N GLN A 165 5.64 17.43 -8.18
CA GLN A 165 4.18 17.33 -8.09
C GLN A 165 3.78 17.07 -6.64
N ILE A 166 2.97 17.94 -6.05
CA ILE A 166 2.40 17.75 -4.73
C ILE A 166 1.30 16.68 -4.79
N HIS A 167 1.39 15.66 -3.95
CA HIS A 167 0.34 14.63 -3.89
C HIS A 167 -0.84 15.08 -3.02
N GLY A 168 -1.79 15.79 -3.60
CA GLY A 168 -3.02 16.28 -2.96
C GLY A 168 -4.25 15.37 -3.13
N ALA A 169 -4.05 14.10 -3.48
CA ALA A 169 -5.12 13.16 -3.76
C ALA A 169 -5.05 11.88 -2.90
N HIS A 170 -5.99 10.96 -3.13
CA HIS A 170 -6.00 9.57 -2.65
C HIS A 170 -6.03 9.40 -1.12
N GLY A 171 -6.46 10.43 -0.37
CA GLY A 171 -6.57 10.37 1.08
C GLY A 171 -5.23 10.48 1.82
N TYR A 172 -4.14 10.97 1.17
CA TYR A 172 -2.89 11.33 1.82
C TYR A 172 -3.02 12.68 2.54
N LEU A 173 -1.97 13.14 3.22
CA LEU A 173 -2.07 14.26 4.17
C LEU A 173 -2.71 15.53 3.58
N VAL A 174 -2.28 15.95 2.39
CA VAL A 174 -2.84 17.14 1.72
C VAL A 174 -4.35 16.96 1.47
N SER A 175 -4.76 15.81 0.94
CA SER A 175 -6.17 15.45 0.76
C SER A 175 -6.91 15.34 2.09
N GLN A 176 -6.24 14.89 3.18
CA GLN A 176 -6.85 14.81 4.51
C GLN A 176 -7.17 16.20 5.08
N PHE A 177 -6.34 17.21 4.78
CA PHE A 177 -6.65 18.59 5.17
C PHE A 177 -7.89 19.12 4.46
N LEU A 178 -8.07 18.80 3.19
CA LEU A 178 -9.22 19.25 2.39
C LEU A 178 -10.53 18.60 2.81
N SER A 179 -10.52 17.34 3.24
CA SER A 179 -11.73 16.58 3.54
C SER A 179 -12.28 16.84 4.96
N PRO A 180 -13.55 17.22 5.12
CA PRO A 180 -14.18 17.39 6.43
C PRO A 180 -14.32 16.08 7.21
N LEU A 181 -14.24 14.92 6.54
CA LEU A 181 -14.27 13.62 7.21
C LEU A 181 -12.99 13.37 8.02
N THR A 182 -11.86 13.93 7.60
CA THR A 182 -10.53 13.69 8.17
C THR A 182 -9.94 14.91 8.86
N ASN A 183 -10.39 16.11 8.49
CA ASN A 183 -10.01 17.36 9.12
C ASN A 183 -11.18 17.91 9.94
N ARG A 184 -11.16 17.64 11.25
CA ARG A 184 -12.15 18.09 12.22
C ARG A 184 -11.61 19.20 13.13
N ARG A 185 -10.61 19.94 12.63
CA ARG A 185 -10.00 21.07 13.36
C ARG A 185 -10.96 22.24 13.40
N THR A 186 -10.79 23.07 14.45
CA THR A 186 -11.54 24.30 14.65
C THR A 186 -10.66 25.55 14.67
N ASP A 187 -9.35 25.37 14.45
CA ASP A 187 -8.36 26.43 14.33
C ASP A 187 -8.22 26.94 12.88
N GLY A 188 -7.14 27.69 12.59
CA GLY A 188 -6.86 28.26 11.27
C GLY A 188 -6.58 27.25 10.15
N TRP A 189 -6.55 25.93 10.45
CA TRP A 189 -6.23 24.86 9.52
C TRP A 189 -7.44 23.94 9.22
N GLY A 190 -8.64 24.23 9.75
CA GLY A 190 -9.82 23.41 9.56
C GLY A 190 -11.13 24.14 9.89
N GLY A 191 -12.24 23.39 9.86
CA GLY A 191 -13.59 23.93 10.03
C GLY A 191 -14.27 24.19 8.69
N ASP A 192 -14.20 25.41 8.16
CA ASP A 192 -14.77 25.77 6.85
C ASP A 192 -13.85 25.38 5.66
N PRO A 193 -14.36 25.37 4.42
CA PRO A 193 -13.60 25.02 3.24
C PRO A 193 -12.35 25.91 3.01
N GLN A 194 -12.41 27.20 3.32
CA GLN A 194 -11.31 28.15 3.14
C GLN A 194 -10.13 27.81 4.04
N ARG A 195 -10.39 27.49 5.32
CA ARG A 195 -9.35 27.08 6.25
C ARG A 195 -8.78 25.70 5.91
N ARG A 196 -9.62 24.78 5.40
CA ARG A 196 -9.14 23.45 4.97
C ARG A 196 -8.21 23.52 3.76
N MET A 197 -8.43 24.46 2.82
CA MET A 197 -7.54 24.63 1.66
C MET A 197 -6.24 25.40 1.98
N ARG A 198 -6.12 26.00 3.16
CA ARG A 198 -4.91 26.71 3.56
C ARG A 198 -3.66 25.83 3.48
N PHE A 199 -3.73 24.58 3.92
CA PHE A 199 -2.56 23.70 3.91
C PHE A 199 -1.98 23.48 2.51
N PRO A 200 -2.71 23.02 1.48
CA PRO A 200 -2.17 22.88 0.13
C PRO A 200 -1.70 24.22 -0.47
N LEU A 201 -2.36 25.33 -0.20
CA LEU A 201 -1.91 26.65 -0.67
C LEU A 201 -0.56 27.04 -0.06
N GLU A 202 -0.38 26.89 1.26
CA GLU A 202 0.90 27.19 1.92
C GLU A 202 2.01 26.25 1.45
N VAL A 203 1.72 24.96 1.16
CA VAL A 203 2.70 24.04 0.56
C VAL A 203 3.15 24.56 -0.82
N VAL A 204 2.21 24.96 -1.69
CA VAL A 204 2.55 25.52 -3.02
C VAL A 204 3.41 26.78 -2.88
N ARG A 205 2.98 27.74 -2.07
CA ARG A 205 3.69 29.02 -1.83
C ARG A 205 5.11 28.79 -1.32
N ARG A 206 5.26 27.89 -0.34
CA ARG A 206 6.55 27.60 0.28
C ARG A 206 7.50 26.90 -0.69
N ILE A 207 7.00 25.99 -1.54
CA ILE A 207 7.78 25.37 -2.60
C ILE A 207 8.20 26.43 -3.61
N ARG A 208 7.28 27.27 -4.11
CA ARG A 208 7.59 28.33 -5.09
C ARG A 208 8.67 29.28 -4.59
N SER A 209 8.64 29.62 -3.30
CA SER A 209 9.64 30.48 -2.67
C SER A 209 11.03 29.82 -2.56
N ALA A 210 11.10 28.48 -2.59
CA ALA A 210 12.33 27.73 -2.36
C ALA A 210 13.05 27.33 -3.66
N VAL A 211 12.33 27.28 -4.81
CA VAL A 211 12.86 26.79 -6.09
C VAL A 211 12.96 27.91 -7.12
N SER A 212 13.75 27.71 -8.17
CA SER A 212 13.89 28.67 -9.26
C SER A 212 12.60 28.80 -10.11
N PRO A 213 12.40 29.93 -10.80
CA PRO A 213 11.23 30.13 -11.67
C PRO A 213 11.09 29.09 -12.78
N GLY A 214 12.22 28.56 -13.28
CA GLY A 214 12.25 27.52 -14.34
C GLY A 214 11.97 26.11 -13.83
N PHE A 215 11.85 25.90 -12.53
CA PHE A 215 11.54 24.59 -11.94
C PHE A 215 10.03 24.39 -11.86
N GLY A 216 9.52 23.30 -12.45
CA GLY A 216 8.08 23.02 -12.52
C GLY A 216 7.47 22.69 -11.15
N VAL A 217 6.32 23.25 -10.84
CA VAL A 217 5.53 22.91 -9.64
C VAL A 217 4.11 22.57 -10.05
N GLY A 218 3.69 21.34 -9.77
CA GLY A 218 2.33 20.88 -10.03
C GLY A 218 1.69 20.27 -8.79
N ILE A 219 0.41 19.99 -8.93
CA ILE A 219 -0.36 19.33 -7.88
C ILE A 219 -1.31 18.29 -8.48
N LYS A 220 -1.45 17.17 -7.79
CA LYS A 220 -2.48 16.17 -8.09
C LYS A 220 -3.61 16.28 -7.07
N LEU A 221 -4.84 16.47 -7.54
CA LEU A 221 -6.03 16.70 -6.71
C LEU A 221 -7.11 15.64 -6.98
N ASN A 222 -7.90 15.33 -5.97
CA ASN A 222 -9.15 14.60 -6.14
C ASN A 222 -10.23 15.50 -6.71
N SER A 223 -11.04 14.99 -7.66
CA SER A 223 -12.30 15.64 -8.04
C SER A 223 -13.31 15.59 -6.87
N ALA A 224 -13.33 14.53 -6.09
CA ALA A 224 -14.11 14.35 -4.87
C ALA A 224 -13.59 13.16 -4.05
N ASP A 225 -14.06 13.04 -2.80
CA ASP A 225 -13.81 11.85 -1.96
C ASP A 225 -14.68 10.66 -2.35
N PHE A 226 -15.79 10.89 -3.05
CA PHE A 226 -16.85 9.91 -3.35
C PHE A 226 -17.43 9.24 -2.09
N GLN A 227 -17.48 9.99 -0.99
CA GLN A 227 -18.03 9.61 0.30
C GLN A 227 -19.01 10.67 0.79
N ARG A 228 -20.12 10.23 1.39
CA ARG A 228 -21.12 11.16 1.93
C ARG A 228 -20.51 12.02 3.03
N GLY A 229 -20.63 13.33 2.90
CA GLY A 229 -20.07 14.30 3.84
C GLY A 229 -18.56 14.48 3.72
N GLY A 230 -17.92 13.94 2.66
CA GLY A 230 -16.52 14.17 2.33
C GLY A 230 -16.32 15.41 1.45
N PHE A 231 -15.10 15.57 0.96
CA PHE A 231 -14.71 16.61 0.01
C PHE A 231 -15.53 16.49 -1.27
N THR A 232 -16.21 17.55 -1.65
CA THR A 232 -17.16 17.59 -2.76
C THR A 232 -16.52 18.13 -4.05
N GLU A 233 -17.18 17.92 -5.20
CA GLU A 233 -16.74 18.52 -6.47
C GLU A 233 -16.79 20.05 -6.43
N GLU A 234 -17.75 20.65 -5.70
CA GLU A 234 -17.84 22.10 -5.52
C GLU A 234 -16.64 22.64 -4.73
N GLU A 235 -16.28 21.99 -3.62
CA GLU A 235 -15.08 22.34 -2.86
C GLU A 235 -13.82 22.15 -3.68
N SER A 236 -13.74 21.08 -4.51
CA SER A 236 -12.62 20.83 -5.40
C SER A 236 -12.47 21.93 -6.46
N ARG A 237 -13.57 22.45 -7.01
CA ARG A 237 -13.56 23.59 -7.93
C ARG A 237 -12.94 24.82 -7.29
N ALA A 238 -13.37 25.17 -6.07
CA ALA A 238 -12.80 26.30 -5.34
C ALA A 238 -11.31 26.12 -5.05
N VAL A 239 -10.87 24.90 -4.72
CA VAL A 239 -9.43 24.59 -4.53
C VAL A 239 -8.65 24.74 -5.83
N ILE A 240 -9.17 24.26 -6.97
CA ILE A 240 -8.51 24.39 -8.28
C ILE A 240 -8.32 25.86 -8.65
N GLU A 241 -9.35 26.69 -8.49
CA GLU A 241 -9.30 28.13 -8.75
C GLU A 241 -8.20 28.82 -7.93
N GLN A 242 -8.17 28.56 -6.62
CA GLN A 242 -7.16 29.15 -5.73
C GLN A 242 -5.74 28.64 -6.01
N ILE A 243 -5.58 27.34 -6.28
CA ILE A 243 -4.28 26.74 -6.64
C ILE A 243 -3.78 27.29 -7.99
N ALA A 244 -4.65 27.48 -8.96
CA ALA A 244 -4.27 28.07 -10.25
C ALA A 244 -3.74 29.52 -10.09
N ALA A 245 -4.29 30.28 -9.16
CA ALA A 245 -3.82 31.63 -8.83
C ALA A 245 -2.43 31.65 -8.15
N GLU A 246 -1.95 30.54 -7.62
CA GLU A 246 -0.63 30.40 -7.00
C GLU A 246 0.49 30.04 -8.01
N HIS A 247 0.25 30.22 -9.30
CA HIS A 247 1.23 29.99 -10.37
C HIS A 247 1.83 28.59 -10.40
N VAL A 248 0.99 27.56 -10.23
CA VAL A 248 1.39 26.18 -10.53
C VAL A 248 1.44 25.95 -12.05
N ASP A 249 2.28 24.99 -12.46
CA ASP A 249 2.51 24.71 -13.90
C ASP A 249 1.65 23.58 -14.45
N LEU A 250 1.07 22.75 -13.57
CA LEU A 250 0.26 21.60 -13.95
C LEU A 250 -0.67 21.20 -12.80
N ILE A 251 -1.95 20.97 -13.10
CA ILE A 251 -2.90 20.35 -12.19
C ILE A 251 -3.32 18.99 -12.76
N GLU A 252 -3.04 17.89 -12.04
CA GLU A 252 -3.50 16.56 -12.40
C GLU A 252 -4.79 16.21 -11.66
N ILE A 253 -5.85 15.91 -12.41
CA ILE A 253 -7.14 15.49 -11.86
C ILE A 253 -7.16 13.97 -11.69
N SER A 254 -7.56 13.55 -10.48
CA SER A 254 -7.70 12.16 -10.07
C SER A 254 -8.90 12.02 -9.13
N GLY A 255 -9.04 10.92 -8.39
CA GLY A 255 -10.10 10.80 -7.39
C GLY A 255 -10.08 9.50 -6.60
N GLY A 256 -10.79 9.54 -5.47
CA GLY A 256 -10.93 8.44 -4.53
C GLY A 256 -9.89 8.43 -3.41
N SER A 257 -10.06 7.48 -2.52
CA SER A 257 -9.16 7.21 -1.40
C SER A 257 -9.06 5.70 -1.16
N TYR A 258 -8.22 5.24 -0.23
CA TYR A 258 -8.19 3.82 0.16
C TYR A 258 -9.51 3.33 0.78
N GLU A 259 -10.30 4.20 1.38
CA GLU A 259 -11.63 3.87 1.95
C GLU A 259 -12.75 3.93 0.89
N SER A 260 -12.56 4.72 -0.17
CA SER A 260 -13.44 4.79 -1.35
C SER A 260 -12.61 4.74 -2.63
N PRO A 261 -12.17 3.53 -3.03
CA PRO A 261 -11.11 3.36 -4.00
C PRO A 261 -11.57 3.56 -5.46
N ALA A 262 -12.01 4.77 -5.82
CA ALA A 262 -12.30 5.13 -7.21
C ALA A 262 -11.06 4.94 -8.11
N MET A 263 -9.85 5.12 -7.55
CA MET A 263 -8.58 4.87 -8.22
C MET A 263 -8.28 3.38 -8.46
N MET A 264 -8.85 2.45 -7.65
CA MET A 264 -8.68 1.00 -7.82
C MET A 264 -9.71 0.38 -8.77
N GLY A 265 -10.62 1.17 -9.32
CA GLY A 265 -11.65 0.77 -10.26
C GLY A 265 -13.05 0.84 -9.67
N ARG A 266 -13.92 1.60 -10.35
CA ARG A 266 -15.37 1.69 -10.07
C ARG A 266 -16.10 0.40 -10.48
N ALA A 267 -17.40 0.34 -10.23
CA ALA A 267 -18.30 -0.74 -10.68
C ALA A 267 -18.10 -1.10 -12.16
N ALA A 268 -18.45 -2.32 -12.56
CA ALA A 268 -18.17 -2.84 -13.91
C ALA A 268 -18.67 -1.93 -15.04
N SER A 269 -19.77 -1.20 -14.83
CA SER A 269 -20.33 -0.21 -15.77
C SER A 269 -19.45 1.04 -15.94
N THR A 270 -18.71 1.44 -14.93
CA THR A 270 -17.79 2.59 -14.99
C THR A 270 -16.41 2.18 -15.53
N ARG A 271 -16.02 0.90 -15.35
CA ARG A 271 -14.81 0.34 -15.97
C ARG A 271 -14.92 0.20 -17.49
N ALA A 272 -16.13 0.14 -18.04
CA ALA A 272 -16.38 0.15 -19.47
C ALA A 272 -16.17 1.54 -20.10
N ARG A 273 -16.22 2.62 -19.30
CA ARG A 273 -15.87 3.98 -19.73
C ARG A 273 -14.41 4.23 -19.46
N GLU A 274 -13.70 4.73 -20.43
CA GLU A 274 -12.36 5.30 -20.27
C GLU A 274 -12.49 6.74 -19.73
N ALA A 275 -11.39 7.32 -19.22
CA ALA A 275 -11.33 8.72 -18.80
C ALA A 275 -12.36 9.12 -17.71
N TYR A 276 -12.37 8.41 -16.58
CA TYR A 276 -13.36 8.58 -15.51
C TYR A 276 -13.55 10.01 -14.97
N PHE A 277 -12.56 10.87 -15.12
CA PHE A 277 -12.55 12.23 -14.58
C PHE A 277 -12.62 13.30 -15.66
N LEU A 278 -12.85 12.92 -16.93
CA LEU A 278 -12.80 13.85 -18.05
C LEU A 278 -13.93 14.88 -18.01
N GLU A 279 -15.15 14.44 -17.70
CA GLU A 279 -16.31 15.35 -17.56
C GLU A 279 -16.05 16.39 -16.44
N TYR A 280 -15.47 15.96 -15.33
CA TYR A 280 -15.09 16.88 -14.26
C TYR A 280 -13.97 17.83 -14.71
N ALA A 281 -12.92 17.33 -15.36
CA ALA A 281 -11.81 18.16 -15.85
C ALA A 281 -12.32 19.23 -16.83
N GLN A 282 -13.21 18.86 -17.73
CA GLN A 282 -13.86 19.80 -18.63
C GLN A 282 -14.64 20.91 -17.89
N SER A 283 -15.33 20.54 -16.83
CA SER A 283 -16.12 21.47 -16.02
C SER A 283 -15.30 22.45 -15.18
N VAL A 284 -14.01 22.18 -14.94
CA VAL A 284 -13.11 23.05 -14.16
C VAL A 284 -12.06 23.75 -15.02
N ARG A 285 -12.09 23.53 -16.33
CA ARG A 285 -11.08 24.08 -17.25
C ARG A 285 -10.95 25.60 -17.16
N GLU A 286 -12.09 26.31 -17.15
CA GLU A 286 -12.09 27.78 -17.06
C GLU A 286 -11.56 28.27 -15.73
N LEU A 287 -11.82 27.54 -14.64
CA LEU A 287 -11.31 27.86 -13.29
C LEU A 287 -9.78 27.68 -13.19
N ALA A 288 -9.25 26.73 -13.92
CA ALA A 288 -7.78 26.53 -14.00
C ALA A 288 -7.06 27.64 -14.77
N SER A 289 -7.81 28.55 -15.44
CA SER A 289 -7.27 29.68 -16.21
C SER A 289 -6.25 29.21 -17.27
N THR A 290 -4.99 29.65 -17.16
CA THR A 290 -3.90 29.28 -18.06
C THR A 290 -3.15 28.01 -17.66
N VAL A 291 -3.45 27.43 -16.48
CA VAL A 291 -2.76 26.23 -16.00
C VAL A 291 -3.27 25.00 -16.75
N PRO A 292 -2.41 24.24 -17.44
CA PRO A 292 -2.82 23.03 -18.13
C PRO A 292 -3.31 21.96 -17.16
N LEU A 293 -4.41 21.26 -17.56
CA LEU A 293 -4.95 20.14 -16.82
C LEU A 293 -4.44 18.83 -17.40
N ALA A 294 -3.95 17.95 -16.54
CA ALA A 294 -3.74 16.54 -16.83
C ALA A 294 -4.87 15.69 -16.25
N VAL A 295 -5.29 14.66 -16.97
CA VAL A 295 -6.29 13.71 -16.47
C VAL A 295 -5.70 12.31 -16.44
N THR A 296 -5.79 11.66 -15.27
CA THR A 296 -5.38 10.27 -15.08
C THR A 296 -6.54 9.45 -14.58
N GLY A 297 -6.91 8.41 -15.31
CA GLY A 297 -7.96 7.49 -14.87
C GLY A 297 -8.62 6.73 -16.03
N GLY A 298 -8.19 5.48 -16.24
CA GLY A 298 -8.86 4.55 -17.13
C GLY A 298 -8.52 4.62 -18.63
N PHE A 299 -7.70 5.55 -19.08
CA PHE A 299 -7.27 5.63 -20.47
C PHE A 299 -6.55 4.35 -20.93
N ARG A 300 -6.98 3.81 -22.08
CA ARG A 300 -6.41 2.62 -22.72
C ARG A 300 -6.39 2.72 -24.23
N SER A 301 -7.36 3.41 -24.86
CA SER A 301 -7.45 3.53 -26.31
C SER A 301 -6.88 4.86 -26.80
N ARG A 302 -6.20 4.81 -27.95
CA ARG A 302 -5.69 5.98 -28.65
C ARG A 302 -6.80 6.97 -29.00
N THR A 303 -7.96 6.46 -29.40
CA THR A 303 -9.13 7.28 -29.72
C THR A 303 -9.57 8.12 -28.54
N ALA A 304 -9.82 7.49 -27.38
CA ALA A 304 -10.24 8.23 -26.17
C ALA A 304 -9.18 9.24 -25.70
N MET A 305 -7.89 8.90 -25.79
CA MET A 305 -6.80 9.82 -25.47
C MET A 305 -6.76 11.03 -26.44
N THR A 306 -6.92 10.78 -27.74
CA THR A 306 -6.94 11.84 -28.77
C THR A 306 -8.14 12.75 -28.59
N GLU A 307 -9.33 12.19 -28.37
CA GLU A 307 -10.57 12.93 -28.16
C GLU A 307 -10.51 13.79 -26.89
N ALA A 308 -9.94 13.27 -25.81
CA ALA A 308 -9.79 14.01 -24.56
C ALA A 308 -8.96 15.29 -24.71
N VAL A 309 -7.88 15.22 -25.50
CA VAL A 309 -7.03 16.40 -25.77
C VAL A 309 -7.67 17.29 -26.84
N ALA A 310 -8.21 16.71 -27.93
CA ALA A 310 -8.81 17.45 -29.04
C ALA A 310 -10.06 18.26 -28.60
N SER A 311 -10.85 17.73 -27.68
CA SER A 311 -11.99 18.46 -27.08
C SER A 311 -11.56 19.59 -26.15
N GLY A 312 -10.28 19.65 -25.78
CA GLY A 312 -9.75 20.58 -24.81
C GLY A 312 -10.16 20.28 -23.36
N ALA A 313 -10.77 19.14 -23.08
CA ALA A 313 -11.11 18.74 -21.71
C ALA A 313 -9.88 18.53 -20.82
N CYS A 314 -8.76 18.13 -21.42
CA CYS A 314 -7.45 18.15 -20.78
C CYS A 314 -6.35 18.52 -21.79
N ALA A 315 -5.21 19.01 -21.27
CA ALA A 315 -4.03 19.29 -22.08
C ALA A 315 -3.09 18.08 -22.17
N ILE A 316 -3.15 17.18 -21.19
CA ILE A 316 -2.25 16.02 -21.01
C ILE A 316 -3.06 14.80 -20.59
N VAL A 317 -2.76 13.66 -21.20
CA VAL A 317 -3.31 12.35 -20.82
C VAL A 317 -2.32 11.60 -19.93
N GLY A 318 -2.74 11.24 -18.73
CA GLY A 318 -1.95 10.47 -17.78
C GLY A 318 -2.19 8.96 -17.90
N VAL A 319 -1.11 8.20 -18.04
CA VAL A 319 -1.12 6.74 -18.11
C VAL A 319 -0.48 6.17 -16.83
N GLY A 320 -1.26 5.45 -16.03
CA GLY A 320 -0.79 4.79 -14.81
C GLY A 320 -0.49 3.30 -15.03
N ARG A 321 -1.37 2.39 -14.59
CA ARG A 321 -1.18 0.93 -14.65
C ARG A 321 -0.71 0.37 -16.00
N PRO A 322 -1.17 0.87 -17.16
CA PRO A 322 -0.60 0.43 -18.44
C PRO A 322 0.91 0.60 -18.53
N ALA A 323 1.50 1.65 -17.94
CA ALA A 323 2.94 1.89 -17.95
C ALA A 323 3.75 0.88 -17.11
N ALA A 324 3.12 0.12 -16.22
CA ALA A 324 3.77 -0.95 -15.48
C ALA A 324 3.92 -2.24 -16.33
N VAL A 325 3.02 -2.43 -17.30
CA VAL A 325 2.98 -3.61 -18.19
C VAL A 325 3.62 -3.31 -19.54
N HIS A 326 3.45 -2.07 -19.99
CA HIS A 326 3.98 -1.54 -21.25
C HIS A 326 4.81 -0.28 -20.92
N PRO A 327 6.09 -0.40 -20.55
CA PRO A 327 6.92 0.77 -20.25
C PRO A 327 6.98 1.79 -21.38
N GLU A 328 6.90 1.32 -22.63
CA GLU A 328 6.92 2.12 -23.87
C GLU A 328 5.50 2.52 -24.34
N ALA A 329 4.52 2.61 -23.43
CA ALA A 329 3.11 2.84 -23.78
C ALA A 329 2.88 4.13 -24.57
N ALA A 330 3.59 5.23 -24.26
CA ALA A 330 3.44 6.46 -24.99
C ALA A 330 3.98 6.34 -26.43
N ALA A 331 5.17 5.78 -26.62
CA ALA A 331 5.73 5.52 -27.95
C ALA A 331 4.82 4.62 -28.79
N ALA A 332 4.22 3.58 -28.18
CA ALA A 332 3.27 2.70 -28.86
C ALA A 332 2.01 3.45 -29.33
N ILE A 333 1.37 4.23 -28.46
CA ILE A 333 0.18 5.03 -28.80
C ILE A 333 0.51 6.08 -29.88
N LEU A 334 1.58 6.82 -29.71
CA LEU A 334 2.04 7.80 -30.70
C LEU A 334 2.39 7.12 -32.04
N GLY A 335 3.02 5.94 -32.01
CA GLY A 335 3.33 5.12 -33.18
C GLY A 335 2.13 4.45 -33.85
N GLY A 336 0.91 4.60 -33.33
CA GLY A 336 -0.31 4.13 -33.98
C GLY A 336 -0.99 2.91 -33.32
N THR A 337 -0.48 2.39 -32.21
CA THR A 337 -1.17 1.34 -31.44
C THR A 337 -2.51 1.85 -30.97
N ASN A 338 -3.58 1.12 -31.28
CA ASN A 338 -4.94 1.55 -31.00
C ASN A 338 -5.32 1.39 -29.52
N ARG A 339 -4.74 0.42 -28.80
CA ARG A 339 -5.12 0.10 -27.44
C ARG A 339 -3.97 -0.48 -26.63
N LEU A 340 -3.90 -0.11 -25.36
CA LEU A 340 -3.01 -0.68 -24.34
C LEU A 340 -3.79 -1.71 -23.51
N ASP A 341 -3.43 -2.97 -23.64
CA ASP A 341 -4.05 -4.03 -22.86
C ASP A 341 -3.44 -4.09 -21.45
N THR A 342 -4.29 -3.99 -20.45
CA THR A 342 -3.89 -4.08 -19.05
C THR A 342 -4.67 -5.20 -18.39
N PRO A 343 -4.02 -6.25 -17.89
CA PRO A 343 -4.69 -7.33 -17.19
C PRO A 343 -5.47 -6.82 -15.98
N SER A 344 -6.66 -7.36 -15.74
CA SER A 344 -7.41 -7.16 -14.50
C SER A 344 -7.20 -8.39 -13.62
N ILE A 345 -6.46 -8.22 -12.56
CA ILE A 345 -6.01 -9.31 -11.71
C ILE A 345 -7.08 -9.65 -10.68
N ARG A 346 -7.46 -10.92 -10.60
CA ARG A 346 -8.42 -11.46 -9.62
C ARG A 346 -7.94 -12.81 -9.11
N LEU A 347 -8.31 -13.14 -7.89
CA LEU A 347 -8.00 -14.45 -7.28
C LEU A 347 -8.71 -15.63 -7.94
N GLY A 348 -9.73 -15.38 -8.77
CA GLY A 348 -10.49 -16.43 -9.42
C GLY A 348 -11.33 -17.28 -8.46
N LEU A 349 -11.61 -16.80 -7.26
CA LEU A 349 -12.42 -17.51 -6.27
C LEU A 349 -13.89 -17.55 -6.70
N PRO A 350 -14.64 -18.63 -6.37
CA PRO A 350 -16.07 -18.73 -6.66
C PRO A 350 -16.86 -17.54 -6.11
N ARG A 351 -17.85 -17.06 -6.86
CA ARG A 351 -18.68 -15.88 -6.53
C ARG A 351 -19.22 -15.89 -5.09
N ARG A 352 -19.62 -17.06 -4.59
CA ARG A 352 -20.14 -17.23 -3.21
C ARG A 352 -19.11 -16.89 -2.11
N LEU A 353 -17.81 -16.97 -2.42
CA LEU A 353 -16.73 -16.60 -1.49
C LEU A 353 -16.31 -15.14 -1.68
N THR A 354 -16.55 -14.55 -2.86
CA THR A 354 -16.18 -13.17 -3.18
C THR A 354 -17.23 -12.15 -2.72
N GLU A 355 -18.45 -12.58 -2.42
CA GLU A 355 -19.52 -11.70 -1.91
C GLU A 355 -19.41 -11.42 -0.40
N ALA A 356 -18.62 -12.19 0.33
CA ALA A 356 -18.26 -11.86 1.71
C ALA A 356 -17.43 -10.56 1.74
N ALA A 357 -17.84 -9.60 2.58
CA ALA A 357 -17.41 -8.19 2.60
C ALA A 357 -15.89 -7.91 2.69
N GLY A 358 -15.03 -8.92 2.84
CA GLY A 358 -13.57 -8.78 2.87
C GLY A 358 -12.84 -9.13 1.56
N VAL A 359 -13.49 -9.81 0.61
CA VAL A 359 -12.80 -10.37 -0.56
C VAL A 359 -12.70 -9.39 -1.73
N LYS A 360 -13.63 -8.44 -1.83
CA LYS A 360 -13.56 -7.37 -2.86
C LYS A 360 -12.38 -6.42 -2.65
N SER A 361 -12.00 -6.16 -1.40
CA SER A 361 -10.81 -5.36 -1.06
C SER A 361 -9.51 -6.13 -1.33
N LEU A 362 -9.53 -7.47 -1.24
CA LEU A 362 -8.39 -8.32 -1.54
C LEU A 362 -8.05 -8.33 -3.04
N ASP A 363 -9.05 -8.38 -3.92
CA ASP A 363 -8.81 -8.33 -5.38
C ASP A 363 -8.18 -6.99 -5.79
N GLY A 364 -8.63 -5.85 -5.21
CA GLY A 364 -8.05 -4.54 -5.48
C GLY A 364 -6.61 -4.42 -4.96
N ALA A 365 -6.35 -4.94 -3.78
CA ALA A 365 -4.99 -4.96 -3.21
C ALA A 365 -4.06 -5.87 -4.01
N LEU A 366 -4.56 -7.02 -4.47
CA LEU A 366 -3.79 -7.94 -5.31
C LEU A 366 -3.49 -7.33 -6.69
N ASP A 367 -4.46 -6.67 -7.31
CA ASP A 367 -4.28 -5.96 -8.59
C ASP A 367 -3.19 -4.89 -8.48
N LEU A 368 -3.21 -4.11 -7.39
CA LEU A 368 -2.17 -3.12 -7.11
C LEU A 368 -0.79 -3.77 -6.93
N GLN A 369 -0.70 -4.81 -6.11
CA GLN A 369 0.55 -5.51 -5.83
C GLN A 369 1.10 -6.23 -7.06
N TRP A 370 0.24 -6.74 -7.93
CA TRP A 370 0.65 -7.36 -9.19
C TRP A 370 1.31 -6.35 -10.13
N HIS A 371 0.77 -5.13 -10.22
CA HIS A 371 1.39 -4.05 -11.01
C HIS A 371 2.73 -3.60 -10.38
N SER A 372 2.80 -3.48 -9.05
CA SER A 372 4.07 -3.20 -8.36
C SER A 372 5.11 -4.29 -8.60
N ASP A 373 4.70 -5.57 -8.69
CA ASP A 373 5.61 -6.68 -9.01
C ASP A 373 6.18 -6.57 -10.42
N GLN A 374 5.42 -6.04 -11.40
CA GLN A 374 5.95 -5.72 -12.73
C GLN A 374 7.03 -4.62 -12.65
N LEU A 375 6.83 -3.57 -11.84
CA LEU A 375 7.84 -2.53 -11.63
C LEU A 375 9.14 -3.09 -11.05
N HIS A 376 9.02 -4.01 -10.09
CA HIS A 376 10.18 -4.69 -9.50
C HIS A 376 10.91 -5.57 -10.52
N ARG A 377 10.21 -6.20 -11.46
CA ARG A 377 10.81 -6.96 -12.56
C ARG A 377 11.64 -6.04 -13.46
N ILE A 378 11.06 -4.91 -13.88
CA ILE A 378 11.78 -3.92 -14.70
C ILE A 378 13.00 -3.39 -13.95
N GLY A 379 12.86 -3.05 -12.67
CA GLY A 379 13.96 -2.64 -11.81
C GLY A 379 15.06 -3.70 -11.67
N ALA A 380 14.72 -4.98 -11.73
CA ALA A 380 15.67 -6.10 -11.75
C ALA A 380 16.28 -6.34 -13.14
N GLY A 381 15.94 -5.54 -14.18
CA GLY A 381 16.41 -5.72 -15.55
C GLY A 381 15.68 -6.81 -16.34
N VAL A 382 14.50 -7.21 -15.88
CA VAL A 382 13.65 -8.24 -16.52
C VAL A 382 12.39 -7.59 -17.10
N ASP A 383 11.98 -8.00 -18.28
CA ASP A 383 10.76 -7.48 -18.90
C ASP A 383 9.50 -7.77 -18.07
N PRO A 384 8.47 -6.90 -18.17
CA PRO A 384 7.16 -7.19 -17.61
C PRO A 384 6.61 -8.52 -18.13
N ASP A 385 5.83 -9.21 -17.30
CA ASP A 385 5.20 -10.48 -17.64
C ASP A 385 3.69 -10.37 -17.46
N PRO A 386 2.94 -10.04 -18.53
CA PRO A 386 1.47 -9.92 -18.46
C PRO A 386 0.75 -11.22 -18.08
N ALA A 387 1.41 -12.37 -18.29
CA ALA A 387 0.86 -13.70 -17.94
C ALA A 387 1.22 -14.15 -16.51
N ARG A 388 1.91 -13.30 -15.74
CA ARG A 388 2.36 -13.64 -14.39
C ARG A 388 1.22 -14.04 -13.47
N SER A 389 1.34 -15.21 -12.85
CA SER A 389 0.34 -15.73 -11.92
C SER A 389 0.14 -14.80 -10.71
N PRO A 390 -1.11 -14.46 -10.34
CA PRO A 390 -1.41 -13.72 -9.11
C PRO A 390 -0.88 -14.40 -7.84
N TRP A 391 -0.86 -15.73 -7.81
CA TRP A 391 -0.33 -16.50 -6.69
C TRP A 391 1.19 -16.36 -6.53
N LEU A 392 1.92 -16.26 -7.65
CA LEU A 392 3.35 -16.02 -7.62
C LEU A 392 3.66 -14.61 -7.10
N THR A 393 2.85 -13.63 -7.47
CA THR A 393 2.94 -12.27 -6.92
C THR A 393 2.69 -12.26 -5.41
N ALA A 394 1.66 -12.96 -4.93
CA ALA A 394 1.38 -13.09 -3.50
C ALA A 394 2.56 -13.73 -2.75
N LEU A 395 3.17 -14.78 -3.30
CA LEU A 395 4.37 -15.42 -2.73
C LEU A 395 5.57 -14.47 -2.73
N THR A 396 5.80 -13.74 -3.81
CA THR A 396 6.89 -12.78 -3.95
C THR A 396 6.73 -11.62 -2.97
N MET A 397 5.50 -11.16 -2.75
CA MET A 397 5.15 -10.14 -1.77
C MET A 397 5.50 -10.59 -0.34
N VAL A 398 5.12 -11.82 0.03
CA VAL A 398 5.47 -12.41 1.34
C VAL A 398 6.99 -12.52 1.49
N LYS A 399 7.70 -12.93 0.45
CA LYS A 399 9.17 -13.03 0.46
C LYS A 399 9.85 -11.66 0.59
N ARG A 400 9.33 -10.63 -0.09
CA ARG A 400 9.90 -9.28 -0.18
C ARG A 400 9.64 -8.45 1.08
N ASN A 401 8.41 -8.44 1.55
CA ASN A 401 7.99 -7.66 2.72
C ASN A 401 8.25 -8.40 4.03
N GLY A 402 8.73 -9.64 3.93
CA GLY A 402 8.91 -10.55 5.06
C GLY A 402 7.57 -10.95 5.69
N ILE A 403 7.62 -11.92 6.57
CA ILE A 403 6.48 -12.28 7.42
C ILE A 403 6.12 -11.12 8.37
N ASP A 404 7.01 -10.14 8.51
CA ASP A 404 6.78 -8.91 9.27
C ASP A 404 5.64 -8.04 8.72
N SER A 405 5.23 -8.21 7.47
CA SER A 405 4.02 -7.57 6.89
C SER A 405 2.73 -7.98 7.62
N PHE A 406 2.76 -9.10 8.33
CA PHE A 406 1.64 -9.63 9.12
C PHE A 406 1.84 -9.49 10.62
N ARG A 407 2.94 -8.85 11.06
CA ARG A 407 3.24 -8.63 12.49
C ARG A 407 2.75 -7.26 12.94
N SER A 408 1.76 -7.23 13.83
CA SER A 408 1.56 -6.08 14.71
C SER A 408 2.72 -6.03 15.71
N ARG A 409 3.71 -5.14 15.51
CA ARG A 409 4.77 -4.91 16.51
C ARG A 409 4.22 -4.05 17.65
N ARG A 410 4.50 -4.46 18.88
CA ARG A 410 4.27 -3.68 20.10
C ARG A 410 5.04 -2.36 20.03
N SER A 411 4.37 -1.23 20.23
CA SER A 411 5.02 0.01 20.66
C SER A 411 5.57 -0.21 22.08
N ALA A 412 6.87 -0.03 22.26
CA ALA A 412 7.45 0.00 23.57
C ALA A 412 6.86 1.21 24.34
N GLY A 413 6.00 0.96 25.34
CA GLY A 413 5.49 2.00 26.22
C GLY A 413 3.99 2.10 26.47
N ALA A 414 3.14 1.23 25.92
CA ALA A 414 1.69 1.25 26.19
C ALA A 414 1.23 0.04 27.01
N GLU A 415 0.42 0.26 28.04
CA GLU A 415 -0.14 -0.78 28.89
C GLU A 415 -1.00 -1.82 28.13
N PRO A 416 -0.93 -3.11 28.51
CA PRO A 416 -1.31 -4.22 27.61
C PRO A 416 -2.77 -4.66 27.61
N SER A 417 -3.77 -3.86 28.02
CA SER A 417 -5.05 -4.45 28.41
C SER A 417 -6.18 -4.55 27.36
N ARG A 418 -6.28 -3.67 26.38
CA ARG A 418 -7.40 -3.70 25.39
C ARG A 418 -7.06 -4.35 24.05
N ASP A 419 -5.89 -4.14 23.51
CA ASP A 419 -5.49 -4.63 22.17
C ASP A 419 -5.24 -6.15 22.15
N ILE A 420 -4.68 -6.72 23.22
CA ILE A 420 -4.43 -8.15 23.33
C ILE A 420 -5.74 -8.94 23.36
N ARG A 421 -6.78 -8.44 24.04
CA ARG A 421 -8.11 -9.09 24.05
C ARG A 421 -8.74 -9.09 22.66
N ARG A 422 -8.63 -8.00 21.90
CA ARG A 422 -9.22 -7.87 20.58
C ARG A 422 -8.51 -8.76 19.55
N LYS A 423 -7.17 -8.81 19.58
CA LYS A 423 -6.35 -9.71 18.77
C LYS A 423 -6.71 -11.16 19.03
N PHE A 424 -6.78 -11.55 20.30
CA PHE A 424 -7.18 -12.90 20.72
C PHE A 424 -8.57 -13.30 20.22
N VAL A 425 -9.54 -12.39 20.24
CA VAL A 425 -10.91 -12.66 19.73
C VAL A 425 -10.90 -12.87 18.22
N ILE A 426 -10.16 -12.06 17.46
CA ILE A 426 -10.06 -12.16 15.99
C ILE A 426 -9.32 -13.46 15.61
N GLU A 427 -8.17 -13.74 16.21
CA GLU A 427 -7.38 -14.95 15.92
C GLU A 427 -8.14 -16.21 16.31
N ARG A 428 -8.89 -16.18 17.40
CA ARG A 428 -9.78 -17.28 17.81
C ARG A 428 -10.93 -17.48 16.83
N ALA A 429 -11.49 -16.40 16.26
CA ALA A 429 -12.54 -16.49 15.25
C ALA A 429 -11.99 -17.04 13.93
N VAL A 430 -10.86 -16.57 13.46
CA VAL A 430 -10.17 -17.09 12.26
C VAL A 430 -9.79 -18.56 12.45
N GLY A 431 -9.22 -18.91 13.60
CA GLY A 431 -8.92 -20.30 13.95
C GLY A 431 -10.17 -21.19 13.92
N ARG A 432 -11.26 -20.75 14.55
CA ARG A 432 -12.49 -21.54 14.69
C ARG A 432 -13.27 -21.69 13.38
N TYR A 433 -13.37 -20.62 12.58
CA TYR A 433 -14.28 -20.59 11.43
C TYR A 433 -13.58 -20.79 10.08
N VAL A 434 -12.26 -20.63 10.01
CA VAL A 434 -11.50 -20.75 8.74
C VAL A 434 -10.43 -21.84 8.83
N ALA A 435 -9.46 -21.73 9.75
CA ALA A 435 -8.32 -22.63 9.79
C ALA A 435 -8.71 -24.06 10.23
N ASN A 436 -9.48 -24.23 11.29
CA ASN A 436 -9.87 -25.55 11.77
C ASN A 436 -10.77 -26.34 10.78
N PRO A 437 -11.78 -25.72 10.11
CA PRO A 437 -12.52 -26.41 9.06
C PRO A 437 -11.67 -26.80 7.86
N ALA A 438 -10.73 -25.93 7.42
CA ALA A 438 -9.82 -26.21 6.32
C ALA A 438 -8.89 -27.39 6.62
N VAL A 439 -8.26 -27.41 7.82
CA VAL A 439 -7.40 -28.52 8.26
C VAL A 439 -8.19 -29.84 8.35
N ARG A 440 -9.43 -29.82 8.85
CA ARG A 440 -10.30 -31.01 8.92
C ARG A 440 -10.70 -31.50 7.53
N ALA A 441 -10.95 -30.58 6.57
CA ALA A 441 -11.28 -30.93 5.20
C ALA A 441 -10.08 -31.59 4.49
N LEU A 442 -8.88 -31.05 4.64
CA LEU A 442 -7.63 -31.62 4.12
C LEU A 442 -7.34 -33.01 4.71
N GLY A 443 -7.57 -33.19 6.01
CA GLY A 443 -7.43 -34.49 6.66
C GLY A 443 -8.41 -35.56 6.16
N ARG A 444 -9.63 -35.15 5.70
CA ARG A 444 -10.62 -36.10 5.13
C ARG A 444 -10.26 -36.58 3.74
N ILE A 445 -9.50 -35.84 2.96
CA ILE A 445 -9.03 -36.20 1.62
C ILE A 445 -7.62 -36.84 1.65
N GLY A 446 -7.14 -37.26 2.84
CA GLY A 446 -5.89 -38.03 2.98
C GLY A 446 -4.61 -37.19 2.89
N VAL A 447 -4.69 -35.86 2.83
CA VAL A 447 -3.54 -34.97 2.89
C VAL A 447 -3.09 -34.85 4.34
N THR A 448 -2.24 -35.76 4.79
CA THR A 448 -1.58 -35.69 6.11
C THR A 448 -0.42 -34.72 6.03
N THR A 449 -0.60 -33.50 6.50
CA THR A 449 0.52 -32.62 6.81
C THR A 449 1.07 -33.02 8.18
N SER A 450 2.39 -33.22 8.28
CA SER A 450 3.12 -33.55 9.52
C SER A 450 2.96 -32.51 10.64
N ALA A 451 2.22 -31.44 10.39
CA ALA A 451 2.02 -30.30 11.29
C ALA A 451 0.64 -30.23 11.98
N ALA A 452 -0.27 -31.17 11.72
CA ALA A 452 -1.60 -31.13 12.35
C ALA A 452 -1.95 -32.48 13.00
N ALA A 453 -1.98 -32.48 14.32
CA ALA A 453 -2.49 -33.57 15.13
C ALA A 453 -3.84 -33.17 15.78
N GLU A 454 -4.65 -34.13 16.18
CA GLU A 454 -5.88 -33.89 16.94
C GLU A 454 -5.61 -34.19 18.42
N LEU A 455 -5.85 -33.23 19.29
CA LEU A 455 -5.67 -33.32 20.74
C LEU A 455 -7.03 -33.43 21.44
N GLU A 456 -7.19 -34.43 22.28
CA GLU A 456 -8.31 -34.56 23.22
C GLU A 456 -7.88 -34.13 24.62
N THR A 457 -8.66 -33.23 25.22
CA THR A 457 -8.49 -32.80 26.63
C THR A 457 -9.83 -32.85 27.35
N THR A 458 -9.82 -33.00 28.65
CA THR A 458 -11.02 -32.89 29.51
C THR A 458 -11.33 -31.42 29.78
N GLY A 459 -12.55 -31.01 29.51
CA GLY A 459 -12.99 -29.63 29.71
C GLY A 459 -13.12 -29.30 31.19
N ARG A 460 -12.24 -28.46 31.76
CA ARG A 460 -12.13 -28.09 33.18
C ARG A 460 -13.43 -27.57 33.82
N LYS A 461 -14.37 -27.01 33.06
CA LYS A 461 -15.67 -26.53 33.56
C LYS A 461 -16.82 -27.52 33.36
N SER A 462 -16.71 -28.42 32.40
CA SER A 462 -17.82 -29.28 31.98
C SER A 462 -17.55 -30.77 32.13
N GLY A 463 -16.29 -31.17 32.41
CA GLY A 463 -15.88 -32.57 32.40
C GLY A 463 -15.94 -33.27 31.04
N LEU A 464 -16.44 -32.57 29.98
CA LEU A 464 -16.65 -33.19 28.68
C LEU A 464 -15.35 -33.19 27.87
N THR A 465 -15.15 -34.26 27.10
CA THR A 465 -14.03 -34.36 26.15
C THR A 465 -14.09 -33.26 25.09
N ARG A 466 -12.99 -32.57 24.86
CA ARG A 466 -12.81 -31.50 23.88
C ARG A 466 -11.72 -31.87 22.90
N ARG A 467 -12.03 -31.85 21.61
CA ARG A 467 -11.09 -32.11 20.51
C ARG A 467 -10.69 -30.80 19.85
N VAL A 468 -9.38 -30.64 19.66
CA VAL A 468 -8.81 -29.46 18.99
C VAL A 468 -7.64 -29.86 18.10
N PRO A 469 -7.55 -29.31 16.86
CA PRO A 469 -6.37 -29.49 16.05
C PRO A 469 -5.20 -28.69 16.65
N VAL A 470 -4.03 -29.33 16.75
CA VAL A 470 -2.78 -28.74 17.24
C VAL A 470 -1.64 -29.12 16.33
N SER A 471 -0.61 -28.27 16.26
CA SER A 471 0.65 -28.66 15.64
C SER A 471 1.44 -29.49 16.67
N ALA A 472 1.94 -30.65 16.23
CA ALA A 472 2.69 -31.57 17.06
C ALA A 472 3.96 -32.06 16.36
N ALA A 473 5.09 -32.05 17.07
CA ALA A 473 6.32 -32.73 16.68
C ALA A 473 6.47 -33.98 17.56
N PHE A 474 6.36 -35.16 16.95
CA PHE A 474 6.43 -36.45 17.65
C PHE A 474 7.87 -36.94 17.74
N ASP A 475 8.21 -37.54 18.87
CA ASP A 475 9.44 -38.28 19.09
C ASP A 475 9.16 -39.69 19.66
N ALA A 476 10.19 -40.46 19.99
CA ALA A 476 10.05 -41.84 20.47
C ALA A 476 9.27 -41.95 21.81
N THR A 477 9.29 -40.91 22.62
CA THR A 477 8.74 -40.91 24.00
C THR A 477 7.49 -40.07 24.14
N GLY A 478 7.11 -39.29 23.08
CA GLY A 478 5.96 -38.40 23.21
C GLY A 478 5.81 -37.42 22.07
N ALA A 479 5.39 -36.20 22.38
CA ALA A 479 5.23 -35.13 21.44
C ALA A 479 5.50 -33.75 22.08
N TRP A 480 5.96 -32.83 21.25
CA TRP A 480 5.99 -31.40 21.56
C TRP A 480 4.84 -30.67 20.88
N LEU A 481 4.16 -29.83 21.64
CA LEU A 481 3.10 -28.94 21.14
C LEU A 481 3.49 -27.50 21.46
N ILE A 482 2.90 -26.53 20.72
CA ILE A 482 3.02 -25.11 21.02
C ILE A 482 1.62 -24.53 21.18
N SER A 483 1.31 -24.01 22.36
CA SER A 483 0.14 -23.18 22.56
C SER A 483 0.45 -21.75 22.15
N GLN A 484 -0.09 -21.31 21.03
CA GLN A 484 0.18 -20.00 20.44
C GLN A 484 -0.28 -18.82 21.31
N HIS A 485 -1.26 -19.05 22.18
CA HIS A 485 -1.83 -18.06 23.10
C HIS A 485 -1.53 -18.37 24.57
N GLY A 486 -0.56 -19.22 24.82
CA GLY A 486 -0.12 -19.63 26.17
C GLY A 486 -1.27 -20.22 26.99
N THR A 487 -1.32 -19.86 28.26
CA THR A 487 -2.37 -20.26 29.18
C THR A 487 -3.74 -19.62 28.91
N ARG A 488 -3.89 -18.80 27.85
CA ARG A 488 -5.18 -18.24 27.42
C ARG A 488 -5.93 -19.16 26.44
N SER A 489 -5.27 -20.14 25.86
CA SER A 489 -5.95 -21.12 25.00
C SER A 489 -6.72 -22.13 25.83
N GLY A 490 -7.95 -22.45 25.41
CA GLY A 490 -8.85 -23.32 26.20
C GLY A 490 -8.29 -24.70 26.46
N TRP A 491 -7.54 -25.27 25.50
CA TRP A 491 -6.95 -26.60 25.65
C TRP A 491 -5.73 -26.58 26.60
N ALA A 492 -4.92 -25.52 26.58
CA ALA A 492 -3.78 -25.39 27.49
C ALA A 492 -4.26 -25.18 28.94
N LEU A 493 -5.35 -24.44 29.15
CA LEU A 493 -6.01 -24.33 30.43
C LEU A 493 -6.57 -25.68 30.90
N ASN A 494 -7.12 -26.48 30.01
CA ASN A 494 -7.60 -27.82 30.36
C ASN A 494 -6.45 -28.74 30.75
N VAL A 495 -5.32 -28.69 30.05
CA VAL A 495 -4.10 -29.46 30.37
C VAL A 495 -3.52 -29.04 31.73
N GLY A 496 -3.59 -27.74 32.06
CA GLY A 496 -3.13 -27.26 33.40
C GLY A 496 -4.00 -27.78 34.57
N ASP A 497 -5.28 -28.07 34.31
CA ASP A 497 -6.23 -28.58 35.27
C ASP A 497 -6.22 -30.14 35.32
N GLU A 498 -6.30 -30.76 34.14
CA GLU A 498 -6.25 -32.20 33.97
C GLU A 498 -5.19 -32.55 32.90
N PRO A 499 -4.00 -33.04 33.31
CA PRO A 499 -2.87 -33.28 32.41
C PRO A 499 -3.01 -34.54 31.55
N ASN A 500 -3.94 -35.44 31.86
CA ASN A 500 -4.17 -36.63 31.06
C ASN A 500 -4.87 -36.29 29.73
N ILE A 501 -4.22 -36.65 28.63
CA ILE A 501 -4.68 -36.30 27.30
C ILE A 501 -4.63 -37.50 26.35
N ARG A 502 -5.32 -37.39 25.22
CA ARG A 502 -5.08 -38.27 24.08
C ARG A 502 -4.70 -37.43 22.87
N ILE A 503 -3.72 -37.89 22.12
CA ILE A 503 -3.27 -37.20 20.90
C ILE A 503 -3.23 -38.19 19.70
N ARG A 504 -3.66 -37.73 18.54
CA ARG A 504 -3.72 -38.55 17.35
C ARG A 504 -2.42 -38.43 16.54
N GLN A 505 -1.73 -39.55 16.36
CA GLN A 505 -0.56 -39.67 15.50
C GLN A 505 -0.94 -40.52 14.27
N GLY A 506 -1.11 -39.90 13.12
CA GLY A 506 -1.65 -40.59 11.94
C GLY A 506 -3.08 -41.10 12.20
N ASN A 507 -3.27 -42.42 12.13
CA ASN A 507 -4.57 -43.04 12.42
C ASN A 507 -4.70 -43.62 13.84
N ARG A 508 -3.64 -43.52 14.66
CA ARG A 508 -3.61 -44.08 16.02
C ARG A 508 -3.75 -42.98 17.08
N TRP A 509 -4.61 -43.21 18.05
CA TRP A 509 -4.69 -42.39 19.27
C TRP A 509 -3.70 -42.91 20.32
N ARG A 510 -2.86 -42.00 20.84
CA ARG A 510 -1.93 -42.25 21.90
C ARG A 510 -2.41 -41.56 23.20
N THR A 511 -2.28 -42.24 24.33
CA THR A 511 -2.56 -41.65 25.66
C THR A 511 -1.26 -41.12 26.25
N GLY A 512 -1.34 -40.02 26.98
CA GLY A 512 -0.16 -39.44 27.61
C GLY A 512 -0.48 -38.34 28.58
N THR A 513 0.55 -37.91 29.31
CA THR A 513 0.48 -36.79 30.25
C THR A 513 1.14 -35.56 29.60
N ALA A 514 0.43 -34.43 29.63
CA ALA A 514 0.89 -33.16 29.06
C ALA A 514 1.30 -32.19 30.17
N VAL A 515 2.46 -31.55 30.01
CA VAL A 515 3.02 -30.58 30.96
C VAL A 515 3.37 -29.29 30.25
N LEU A 516 2.89 -28.15 30.76
CA LEU A 516 3.26 -26.81 30.27
C LEU A 516 4.72 -26.51 30.63
N ARG A 517 5.48 -25.97 29.71
CA ARG A 517 6.90 -25.63 29.87
C ARG A 517 7.13 -24.14 29.60
N PRO A 518 6.90 -23.27 30.62
CA PRO A 518 7.04 -21.83 30.46
C PRO A 518 8.49 -21.37 30.21
N ASP A 519 9.47 -22.14 30.71
CA ASP A 519 10.90 -21.81 30.62
C ASP A 519 11.58 -22.34 29.32
N ASP A 520 10.82 -23.03 28.46
CA ASP A 520 11.38 -23.61 27.21
C ASP A 520 11.52 -22.56 26.08
N ASP A 521 12.55 -22.69 25.25
CA ASP A 521 12.71 -21.86 24.05
C ASP A 521 11.72 -22.28 22.96
N VAL A 522 10.57 -21.60 22.94
CA VAL A 522 9.52 -21.83 21.96
C VAL A 522 10.01 -21.61 20.51
N ALA A 523 11.01 -20.76 20.28
CA ALA A 523 11.54 -20.51 18.95
C ALA A 523 12.41 -21.69 18.46
N GLU A 524 13.15 -22.31 19.36
CA GLU A 524 13.89 -23.54 19.08
C GLU A 524 12.91 -24.69 18.80
N ARG A 525 11.89 -24.86 19.64
CA ARG A 525 10.84 -25.87 19.42
C ARG A 525 10.11 -25.70 18.09
N ALA A 526 9.79 -24.47 17.71
CA ALA A 526 9.11 -24.19 16.44
C ALA A 526 9.93 -24.64 15.21
N ARG A 527 11.26 -24.68 15.30
CA ARG A 527 12.11 -25.20 14.22
C ARG A 527 11.95 -26.73 14.04
N ALA A 528 11.70 -27.44 15.14
CA ALA A 528 11.50 -28.90 15.12
C ALA A 528 10.19 -29.33 14.43
N PHE A 529 9.26 -28.41 14.20
CA PHE A 529 8.01 -28.67 13.45
C PHE A 529 8.17 -28.62 11.92
N ALA A 530 9.35 -28.27 11.43
CA ALA A 530 9.59 -28.20 9.98
C ALA A 530 9.70 -29.62 9.39
N PRO A 531 9.02 -29.90 8.28
CA PRO A 531 9.11 -31.19 7.60
C PRO A 531 10.49 -31.45 6.95
N HIS A 532 11.29 -30.40 6.78
CA HIS A 532 12.64 -30.47 6.21
C HIS A 532 13.54 -29.39 6.82
N PRO A 533 14.84 -29.65 7.12
CA PRO A 533 15.75 -28.69 7.75
C PRO A 533 15.84 -27.33 7.03
N LEU A 534 15.77 -27.30 5.70
CA LEU A 534 15.77 -26.07 4.90
C LEU A 534 14.52 -25.18 5.15
N LEU A 535 13.44 -25.75 5.66
CA LEU A 535 12.20 -25.05 5.98
C LEU A 535 12.08 -24.66 7.47
N ALA A 536 13.07 -25.00 8.28
CA ALA A 536 13.06 -24.77 9.73
C ALA A 536 12.90 -23.28 10.09
N GLY A 537 13.56 -22.39 9.33
CA GLY A 537 13.43 -20.94 9.49
C GLY A 537 12.03 -20.42 9.13
N LEU A 538 11.43 -20.97 8.08
CA LEU A 538 10.07 -20.61 7.64
C LEU A 538 9.02 -21.10 8.65
N SER A 539 9.17 -22.32 9.15
CA SER A 539 8.30 -22.89 10.19
C SER A 539 8.34 -22.05 11.48
N ALA A 540 9.53 -21.75 11.99
CA ALA A 540 9.72 -20.91 13.15
C ALA A 540 9.15 -19.49 12.96
N ALA A 541 9.27 -18.93 11.75
CA ALA A 541 8.73 -17.64 11.40
C ALA A 541 7.18 -17.65 11.39
N THR A 542 6.56 -18.69 10.83
CA THR A 542 5.10 -18.86 10.79
C THR A 542 4.53 -18.99 12.21
N PHE A 543 5.15 -19.80 13.06
CA PHE A 543 4.74 -19.90 14.47
C PHE A 543 4.85 -18.57 15.19
N ARG A 544 5.95 -17.83 15.02
CA ARG A 544 6.14 -16.51 15.63
C ARG A 544 5.09 -15.48 15.18
N ALA A 545 4.65 -15.51 13.94
CA ALA A 545 3.65 -14.56 13.40
C ALA A 545 2.27 -14.72 14.05
N LEU A 546 1.90 -15.94 14.45
CA LEU A 546 0.58 -16.29 15.00
C LEU A 546 0.54 -16.34 16.53
N GLN A 547 1.59 -15.90 17.23
CA GLN A 547 1.74 -16.04 18.67
C GLN A 547 1.43 -14.74 19.43
N THR A 548 0.64 -14.84 20.52
CA THR A 548 0.41 -13.72 21.43
C THR A 548 1.27 -13.85 22.70
N ASP A 549 1.40 -15.07 23.22
CA ASP A 549 2.14 -15.38 24.46
C ASP A 549 2.40 -16.91 24.45
N PRO A 550 3.29 -17.38 23.56
CA PRO A 550 3.42 -18.80 23.28
C PRO A 550 4.09 -19.55 24.42
N ILE A 551 3.64 -20.78 24.64
CA ILE A 551 4.22 -21.70 25.60
C ILE A 551 4.37 -23.10 24.98
N SER A 552 5.51 -23.74 25.24
CA SER A 552 5.73 -25.13 24.85
C SER A 552 4.99 -26.07 25.78
N VAL A 553 4.48 -27.18 25.25
CA VAL A 553 3.84 -28.24 26.01
C VAL A 553 4.48 -29.58 25.67
N ARG A 554 5.02 -30.27 26.67
CA ARG A 554 5.56 -31.61 26.52
C ARG A 554 4.47 -32.62 26.80
N VAL A 555 4.23 -33.53 25.86
CA VAL A 555 3.43 -34.74 26.06
C VAL A 555 4.35 -35.92 26.20
N THR A 556 4.20 -36.71 27.27
CA THR A 556 4.89 -37.97 27.46
C THR A 556 3.87 -39.10 27.31
N PHE A 557 4.13 -40.06 26.42
CA PHE A 557 3.21 -41.19 26.22
C PHE A 557 3.23 -42.16 27.39
N THR A 558 2.06 -42.73 27.68
CA THR A 558 1.85 -43.70 28.76
C THR A 558 1.42 -45.07 28.22
N ASP A 559 1.22 -45.18 26.88
CA ASP A 559 0.86 -46.42 26.18
C ASP A 559 2.00 -46.98 25.31
#